data_ffc0f03acc76216a094305ac9adc052d
#
_entry.id   ffc0f03acc76216a094305ac9adc052d
#
_cell.length_a   1.000
_cell.length_b   1.000
_cell.length_c   1.000
_cell.angle_alpha   90.00
_cell.angle_beta   90.00
_cell.angle_gamma   90.00
#
_symmetry.space_group_name_H-M   'P 1'
#
loop_
_entity.id
_entity.type
_entity.pdbx_description
1 polymer ?
#
loop_
_entity_poly.entity_id
_entity_poly.type
_entity_poly.pdbx_seq_one_letter_code
_entity_poly.pdbx_strand_id
1 'polypeptide(L)'
;MIKDEWTQDEFLLYKPMLEKEGRDVLLIDTILKPISGIDSITYNPYEINKYPENTILVFYCDTGKSTKERLKEFRRKFPDKVCISLRGGRGYWQKSKKLKD
;
A
#
# COMPACT_ATOMS: atom_id res chain seq x y z
N MET A 1 14.05 10.05 -1.17
CA MET A 1 14.39 8.80 -0.46
C MET A 1 13.14 7.98 -0.20
N ILE A 2 13.21 6.71 -0.49
CA ILE A 2 12.06 5.82 -0.32
C ILE A 2 12.01 5.36 1.13
N LYS A 3 10.88 5.64 1.78
CA LYS A 3 10.63 5.19 3.14
C LYS A 3 10.16 3.73 3.13
N ASP A 4 10.27 3.06 4.26
CA ASP A 4 9.71 1.72 4.40
C ASP A 4 8.20 1.76 4.64
N GLU A 5 7.71 2.85 5.22
CA GLU A 5 6.30 3.00 5.56
C GLU A 5 5.74 4.34 5.10
N TRP A 6 4.46 4.33 4.75
CA TRP A 6 3.67 5.55 4.57
C TRP A 6 2.55 5.52 5.59
N THR A 7 2.21 6.68 6.14
CA THR A 7 1.00 6.84 6.93
C THR A 7 -0.19 6.94 5.97
N GLN A 8 -1.41 6.84 6.52
CA GLN A 8 -2.62 7.04 5.75
C GLN A 8 -2.59 8.40 5.05
N ASP A 9 -2.21 9.44 5.79
CA ASP A 9 -2.17 10.80 5.23
C ASP A 9 -1.14 10.91 4.12
N GLU A 10 0.02 10.28 4.27
CA GLU A 10 1.04 10.26 3.22
C GLU A 10 0.53 9.53 1.97
N PHE A 11 -0.15 8.41 2.15
CA PHE A 11 -0.72 7.68 1.03
C PHE A 11 -1.71 8.56 0.25
N LEU A 12 -2.62 9.22 0.97
CA LEU A 12 -3.63 10.07 0.35
C LEU A 12 -3.02 11.29 -0.34
N LEU A 13 -1.89 11.78 0.17
CA LEU A 13 -1.18 12.90 -0.43
C LEU A 13 -0.36 12.48 -1.65
N TYR A 14 0.43 11.41 -1.51
CA TYR A 14 1.39 11.02 -2.54
C TYR A 14 0.75 10.32 -3.73
N LYS A 15 -0.32 9.55 -3.52
CA LYS A 15 -0.95 8.82 -4.62
C LYS A 15 -1.34 9.73 -5.78
N PRO A 16 -2.15 10.78 -5.58
CA PRO A 16 -2.51 11.64 -6.72
C PRO A 16 -1.31 12.38 -7.31
N MET A 17 -0.34 12.78 -6.48
CA MET A 17 0.85 13.47 -6.97
C MET A 17 1.66 12.58 -7.91
N LEU A 18 1.90 11.34 -7.50
CA LEU A 18 2.71 10.41 -8.27
C LEU A 18 1.97 9.91 -9.52
N GLU A 19 0.66 9.72 -9.42
CA GLU A 19 -0.13 9.33 -10.59
C GLU A 19 -0.16 10.43 -11.64
N LYS A 20 -0.16 11.68 -11.21
CA LYS A 20 -0.06 12.81 -12.12
C LYS A 20 1.27 12.83 -12.87
N GLU A 21 2.32 12.29 -12.25
CA GLU A 21 3.64 12.16 -12.87
C GLU A 21 3.77 10.89 -13.72
N GLY A 22 2.70 10.11 -13.83
CA GLY A 22 2.70 8.90 -14.65
C GLY A 22 3.09 7.63 -13.93
N ARG A 23 3.18 7.66 -12.59
CA ARG A 23 3.51 6.46 -11.79
C ARG A 23 2.25 5.89 -11.15
N ASP A 24 2.06 4.60 -11.27
CA ASP A 24 0.94 3.93 -10.61
C ASP A 24 1.24 3.72 -9.14
N VAL A 25 0.22 3.93 -8.30
CA VAL A 25 0.30 3.69 -6.86
C VAL A 25 -0.85 2.78 -6.49
N LEU A 26 -0.54 1.58 -6.01
CA LEU A 26 -1.54 0.56 -5.70
C LEU A 26 -1.60 0.30 -4.21
N LEU A 27 -2.80 0.20 -3.67
CA LEU A 27 -3.02 -0.25 -2.30
C LEU A 27 -3.28 -1.76 -2.36
N ILE A 28 -2.43 -2.55 -1.71
CA ILE A 28 -2.47 -4.01 -1.78
C ILE A 28 -3.00 -4.60 -0.48
N ASP A 29 -4.10 -5.32 -0.59
CA ASP A 29 -4.76 -5.99 0.54
C ASP A 29 -4.14 -7.37 0.74
N THR A 30 -3.49 -7.58 1.89
CA THR A 30 -2.88 -8.87 2.21
C THR A 30 -3.73 -9.74 3.13
N ILE A 31 -4.92 -9.28 3.50
CA ILE A 31 -5.76 -9.96 4.49
C ILE A 31 -7.19 -10.22 4.02
N LEU A 32 -7.47 -9.94 2.77
CA LEU A 32 -8.80 -10.12 2.17
C LEU A 32 -9.89 -9.32 2.90
N LYS A 33 -9.53 -8.11 3.32
CA LYS A 33 -10.45 -7.19 4.00
C LYS A 33 -10.30 -5.80 3.41
N PRO A 34 -11.06 -5.46 2.37
CA PRO A 34 -10.99 -4.14 1.75
C PRO A 34 -11.28 -3.02 2.75
N ILE A 35 -10.71 -1.84 2.47
CA ILE A 35 -10.98 -0.65 3.25
C ILE A 35 -12.11 0.10 2.57
N SER A 36 -13.18 0.39 3.30
CA SER A 36 -14.35 1.07 2.77
C SER A 36 -13.97 2.47 2.26
N GLY A 37 -14.42 2.79 1.06
CA GLY A 37 -14.23 4.12 0.49
C GLY A 37 -12.90 4.36 -0.21
N ILE A 38 -12.06 3.34 -0.33
CA ILE A 38 -10.79 3.47 -1.05
C ILE A 38 -10.54 2.22 -1.87
N ASP A 39 -10.00 2.41 -3.07
CA ASP A 39 -9.70 1.30 -3.96
C ASP A 39 -8.46 0.54 -3.50
N SER A 40 -8.56 -0.78 -3.50
CA SER A 40 -7.43 -1.65 -3.22
C SER A 40 -7.57 -2.90 -4.08
N ILE A 41 -6.45 -3.60 -4.26
CA ILE A 41 -6.47 -4.89 -4.94
C ILE A 41 -5.98 -5.96 -3.97
N THR A 42 -6.52 -7.15 -4.10
CA THR A 42 -6.08 -8.30 -3.32
C THR A 42 -4.66 -8.68 -3.74
N TYR A 43 -3.84 -9.06 -2.78
CA TYR A 43 -2.47 -9.51 -3.07
C TYR A 43 -2.50 -10.66 -4.08
N ASN A 44 -1.94 -10.40 -5.25
CA ASN A 44 -1.86 -11.38 -6.33
C ASN A 44 -0.62 -11.05 -7.16
N PRO A 45 0.45 -11.87 -7.03
CA PRO A 45 1.69 -11.58 -7.75
C PRO A 45 1.54 -11.47 -9.27
N TYR A 46 0.65 -12.25 -9.86
CA TYR A 46 0.42 -12.19 -11.31
C TYR A 46 -0.13 -10.83 -11.73
N GLU A 47 -1.11 -10.34 -10.99
CA GLU A 47 -1.71 -9.04 -11.29
C GLU A 47 -0.71 -7.91 -11.02
N ILE A 48 0.02 -7.99 -9.91
CA ILE A 48 1.01 -6.98 -9.56
C ILE A 48 2.10 -6.87 -10.64
N ASN A 49 2.55 -8.01 -11.17
CA ASN A 49 3.61 -8.03 -12.17
C ASN A 49 3.20 -7.47 -13.53
N LYS A 50 1.91 -7.29 -13.76
CA LYS A 50 1.43 -6.65 -15.00
C LYS A 50 1.64 -5.15 -15.02
N TYR A 51 1.87 -4.55 -13.85
CA TYR A 51 2.09 -3.11 -13.75
C TYR A 51 3.52 -2.74 -14.13
N PRO A 52 3.76 -1.50 -14.58
CA PRO A 52 5.09 -1.07 -15.03
C PRO A 52 6.13 -1.08 -13.92
N GLU A 53 7.40 -1.05 -14.34
CA GLU A 53 8.52 -0.83 -13.41
C GLU A 53 8.29 0.45 -12.61
N ASN A 54 8.79 0.48 -11.39
CA ASN A 54 8.68 1.62 -10.49
C ASN A 54 7.27 1.91 -9.99
N THR A 55 6.30 1.04 -10.28
CA THR A 55 4.98 1.11 -9.65
C THR A 55 5.16 1.03 -8.14
N ILE A 56 4.44 1.86 -7.41
CA ILE A 56 4.51 1.87 -5.96
C ILE A 56 3.43 0.96 -5.39
N LEU A 57 3.87 -0.03 -4.62
CA LEU A 57 2.98 -1.00 -3.99
C LEU A 57 2.92 -0.69 -2.51
N VAL A 58 1.74 -0.29 -2.03
CA VAL A 58 1.53 0.00 -0.61
C VAL A 58 0.74 -1.17 -0.02
N PHE A 59 1.42 -2.02 0.72
CA PHE A 59 0.82 -3.22 1.31
C PHE A 59 0.20 -2.89 2.65
N TYR A 60 -0.99 -3.42 2.94
CA TYR A 60 -1.58 -3.25 4.25
C TYR A 60 -2.05 -4.59 4.84
N CYS A 61 -2.02 -4.65 6.16
CA CYS A 61 -2.58 -5.72 6.97
C CYS A 61 -3.43 -5.07 8.04
N ASP A 62 -3.75 -5.76 9.13
CA ASP A 62 -4.60 -5.19 10.18
C ASP A 62 -3.93 -4.03 10.92
N THR A 63 -2.65 -4.17 11.29
CA THR A 63 -1.96 -3.17 12.12
C THR A 63 -0.75 -2.53 11.46
N GLY A 64 -0.32 -3.04 10.31
CA GLY A 64 0.89 -2.59 9.64
C GLY A 64 2.14 -3.34 10.07
N LYS A 65 2.06 -4.12 11.13
CA LYS A 65 3.23 -4.86 11.64
C LYS A 65 3.65 -5.99 10.69
N SER A 66 2.71 -6.81 10.28
CA SER A 66 2.98 -7.96 9.42
C SER A 66 3.55 -7.51 8.06
N THR A 67 2.95 -6.50 7.44
CA THR A 67 3.43 -6.02 6.14
C THR A 67 4.79 -5.37 6.25
N LYS A 68 5.09 -4.68 7.36
CA LYS A 68 6.40 -4.11 7.58
C LYS A 68 7.47 -5.20 7.71
N GLU A 69 7.16 -6.26 8.45
CA GLU A 69 8.08 -7.39 8.62
C GLU A 69 8.32 -8.14 7.30
N ARG A 70 7.33 -8.14 6.41
CA ARG A 70 7.40 -8.85 5.14
C ARG A 70 7.98 -8.00 3.99
N LEU A 71 8.40 -6.76 4.25
CA LEU A 71 8.91 -5.90 3.17
C LEU A 71 10.10 -6.51 2.42
N LYS A 72 11.02 -7.16 3.13
CA LYS A 72 12.16 -7.81 2.46
C LYS A 72 11.69 -8.88 1.49
N GLU A 73 10.68 -9.66 1.89
CA GLU A 73 10.08 -10.69 1.04
C GLU A 73 9.43 -10.06 -0.19
N PHE A 74 8.64 -9.00 0.00
CA PHE A 74 7.99 -8.30 -1.10
C PHE A 74 9.01 -7.70 -2.06
N ARG A 75 10.09 -7.11 -1.53
CA ARG A 75 11.13 -6.50 -2.35
C ARG A 75 11.89 -7.53 -3.17
N ARG A 76 12.07 -8.73 -2.64
CA ARG A 76 12.67 -9.82 -3.41
C ARG A 76 11.74 -10.33 -4.50
N LYS A 77 10.45 -10.35 -4.22
CA LYS A 77 9.45 -10.84 -5.17
C LYS A 77 9.17 -9.85 -6.29
N PHE A 78 9.24 -8.56 -5.97
CA PHE A 78 8.95 -7.48 -6.91
C PHE A 78 10.13 -6.51 -6.99
N PRO A 79 11.30 -6.98 -7.50
CA PRO A 79 12.52 -6.16 -7.46
C PRO A 79 12.46 -4.91 -8.35
N ASP A 80 11.57 -4.87 -9.32
CA ASP A 80 11.40 -3.72 -10.21
C ASP A 80 10.36 -2.72 -9.71
N LYS A 81 9.78 -2.97 -8.53
CA LYS A 81 8.73 -2.12 -7.97
C LYS A 81 9.16 -1.54 -6.62
N VAL A 82 8.45 -0.51 -6.18
CA VAL A 82 8.72 0.12 -4.88
C VAL A 82 7.73 -0.44 -3.87
N CYS A 83 8.24 -1.08 -2.82
CA CYS A 83 7.40 -1.72 -1.81
C CYS A 83 7.39 -0.91 -0.52
N ILE A 84 6.19 -0.54 -0.09
CA ILE A 84 5.93 0.30 1.08
C ILE A 84 4.90 -0.42 1.96
N SER A 85 5.03 -0.31 3.28
CA SER A 85 4.04 -0.81 4.22
C SER A 85 3.15 0.34 4.69
N LEU A 86 1.84 0.14 4.71
CA LEU A 86 0.90 1.14 5.23
C LEU A 86 0.93 1.10 6.76
N ARG A 87 1.45 2.16 7.37
CA ARG A 87 1.57 2.27 8.82
C ARG A 87 0.18 2.28 9.47
N GLY A 88 0.02 1.46 10.51
CA GLY A 88 -1.27 1.34 11.19
C GLY A 88 -2.26 0.43 10.49
N GLY A 89 -2.05 0.15 9.21
CA GLY A 89 -2.87 -0.77 8.45
C GLY A 89 -4.33 -0.42 8.38
N ARG A 90 -5.15 -1.45 8.15
CA ARG A 90 -6.60 -1.29 8.05
C ARG A 90 -7.23 -0.80 9.36
N GLY A 91 -6.70 -1.29 10.48
CA GLY A 91 -7.23 -0.93 11.80
C GLY A 91 -7.19 0.57 12.05
N TYR A 92 -6.05 1.18 11.75
CA TYR A 92 -5.90 2.64 11.92
C TYR A 92 -6.82 3.41 10.97
N TRP A 93 -6.92 2.95 9.72
CA TRP A 93 -7.75 3.61 8.71
C TRP A 93 -9.22 3.61 9.13
N GLN A 94 -9.74 2.45 9.56
CA GLN A 94 -11.12 2.34 10.02
C GLN A 94 -11.37 3.17 11.27
N LYS A 95 -10.42 3.16 12.21
CA LYS A 95 -10.53 3.95 13.42
C LYS A 95 -10.54 5.43 13.13
N SER A 96 -9.63 5.88 12.24
CA SER A 96 -9.54 7.28 11.85
C SER A 96 -10.83 7.76 11.19
N LYS A 97 -11.42 6.93 10.33
CA LYS A 97 -12.67 7.24 9.67
C LYS A 97 -13.82 7.38 10.66
N LYS A 98 -13.86 6.49 11.67
CA LYS A 98 -14.86 6.57 12.74
C LYS A 98 -14.78 7.86 13.53
N LEU A 99 -13.56 8.30 13.80
CA LEU A 99 -13.35 9.52 14.59
C LEU A 99 -13.76 10.79 13.86
N LYS A 100 -13.80 10.75 12.53
CA LYS A 100 -14.19 11.91 11.71
C LYS A 100 -15.70 12.03 11.55
N ASP A 101 -16.41 10.97 11.80
CA ASP A 101 -17.85 10.95 11.76
C ASP A 101 -18.44 11.37 13.11
#